data_fea41342955172ab6631bfa61126f18a
#
_entry.id   fea41342955172ab6631bfa61126f18a
#
_cell.length_a   1.000
_cell.length_b   1.000
_cell.length_c   1.000
_cell.angle_alpha   90.00
_cell.angle_beta   90.00
_cell.angle_gamma   90.00
#
_symmetry.space_group_name_H-M   'P 1'
#
loop_
_entity.id
_entity.type
_entity.pdbx_description
1 polymer ?
#
loop_
_entity_poly.entity_id
_entity_poly.type
_entity_poly.pdbx_seq_one_letter_code
_entity_poly.pdbx_strand_id
1 'polypeptide(L)'
;GSPTFPQGSPGGSSTSPQDRPGGAYDLIIIGGGSAAFSAAIKAEDLGLSTLMVNGGLDFGGTCVNVGCVPSKNLIRAGEAAYHASHSNFAGIKPRGADIDFTQVIQDKKKLVATLQEKKYLDVVSDFENLTRLEGWATFKDEKTVEVGGKEFKGLKFLIATGASTNIPPIEGLKDIDYLTNDSLFELEEKPDSLTILGAGYIGTEIAMAYNRLGVKVRIMEFTDRVLRSQTPDISEALESQMRNEGIELLPHYRAVKF
;
A
#
# COMPACT_ATOMS: atom_id res chain seq x y z
N GLY A 1 -6.69 -3.15 21.76
CA GLY A 1 -7.37 -4.39 21.41
C GLY A 1 -6.84 -4.90 20.11
N SER A 2 -6.40 -6.17 20.05
CA SER A 2 -5.94 -6.81 18.81
C SER A 2 -7.12 -6.99 17.87
N PRO A 3 -6.98 -6.73 16.56
CA PRO A 3 -8.05 -6.96 15.60
C PRO A 3 -8.34 -8.47 15.44
N THR A 4 -9.59 -8.85 15.58
CA THR A 4 -10.07 -10.20 15.28
C THR A 4 -10.35 -10.31 13.79
N PHE A 5 -9.61 -11.18 13.10
CA PHE A 5 -9.81 -11.46 11.68
C PHE A 5 -10.88 -12.55 11.47
N PRO A 6 -11.71 -12.45 10.40
CA PRO A 6 -12.65 -13.51 10.06
C PRO A 6 -11.91 -14.75 9.58
N GLN A 7 -12.34 -15.94 10.03
CA GLN A 7 -11.80 -17.21 9.59
C GLN A 7 -12.29 -17.51 8.17
N GLY A 8 -11.38 -17.55 7.21
CA GLY A 8 -11.63 -17.95 5.83
C GLY A 8 -11.97 -19.44 5.73
N SER A 9 -12.93 -19.78 4.89
CA SER A 9 -13.38 -21.16 4.63
C SER A 9 -12.30 -22.00 3.94
N PRO A 10 -12.08 -23.26 4.33
CA PRO A 10 -11.14 -24.15 3.67
C PRO A 10 -11.78 -24.76 2.42
N GLY A 11 -11.30 -24.39 1.25
CA GLY A 11 -11.68 -25.02 -0.02
C GLY A 11 -10.46 -25.33 -0.87
N GLY A 12 -10.07 -26.58 -0.93
CA GLY A 12 -9.03 -27.10 -1.83
C GLY A 12 -8.27 -28.24 -1.18
N SER A 13 -8.46 -29.49 -1.63
CA SER A 13 -7.70 -30.65 -1.20
C SER A 13 -6.29 -30.61 -1.82
N SER A 14 -5.36 -29.92 -1.19
CA SER A 14 -3.94 -30.10 -1.46
C SER A 14 -3.43 -31.27 -0.60
N THR A 15 -2.62 -32.15 -1.17
CA THR A 15 -1.85 -33.13 -0.39
C THR A 15 -1.07 -32.40 0.70
N SER A 16 -1.48 -32.60 1.95
CA SER A 16 -0.81 -31.98 3.09
C SER A 16 0.67 -32.37 3.09
N PRO A 17 1.61 -31.47 3.42
CA PRO A 17 3.02 -31.83 3.60
C PRO A 17 3.23 -32.95 4.60
N GLN A 18 2.26 -33.22 5.49
CA GLN A 18 2.24 -34.34 6.43
C GLN A 18 2.22 -35.70 5.73
N ASP A 19 1.81 -35.74 4.44
CA ASP A 19 1.76 -36.99 3.64
C ASP A 19 3.07 -37.26 2.87
N ARG A 20 4.09 -36.38 3.02
CA ARG A 20 5.41 -36.55 2.37
C ARG A 20 6.45 -37.09 3.35
N PRO A 21 7.43 -37.90 2.86
CA PRO A 21 8.52 -38.32 3.71
C PRO A 21 9.30 -37.13 4.30
N GLY A 22 9.21 -36.93 5.61
CA GLY A 22 9.88 -35.83 6.31
C GLY A 22 9.02 -34.62 6.67
N GLY A 23 7.79 -34.50 6.19
CA GLY A 23 6.81 -33.46 6.62
C GLY A 23 7.26 -32.01 6.44
N ALA A 24 8.22 -31.72 5.53
CA ALA A 24 8.74 -30.39 5.29
C ALA A 24 8.28 -29.84 3.93
N TYR A 25 8.00 -28.52 3.87
CA TYR A 25 7.80 -27.81 2.62
C TYR A 25 9.12 -27.64 1.87
N ASP A 26 9.10 -27.71 0.55
CA ASP A 26 10.29 -27.37 -0.26
C ASP A 26 10.63 -25.89 -0.12
N LEU A 27 9.59 -25.03 -0.05
CA LEU A 27 9.72 -23.59 0.11
C LEU A 27 8.71 -23.06 1.12
N ILE A 28 9.16 -22.24 2.07
CA ILE A 28 8.29 -21.40 2.90
C ILE A 28 8.52 -19.94 2.52
N ILE A 29 7.45 -19.25 2.10
CA ILE A 29 7.44 -17.84 1.74
C ILE A 29 6.82 -17.06 2.90
N ILE A 30 7.57 -16.11 3.46
CA ILE A 30 7.10 -15.23 4.54
C ILE A 30 6.78 -13.88 3.93
N GLY A 31 5.49 -13.57 3.80
CA GLY A 31 4.92 -12.40 3.15
C GLY A 31 3.82 -12.78 2.15
N GLY A 32 2.97 -11.81 1.80
CA GLY A 32 1.83 -11.98 0.88
C GLY A 32 1.74 -10.89 -0.19
N GLY A 33 2.85 -10.19 -0.46
CA GLY A 33 2.91 -9.17 -1.50
C GLY A 33 3.39 -9.69 -2.85
N SER A 34 3.64 -8.79 -3.80
CA SER A 34 4.00 -9.12 -5.19
C SER A 34 5.21 -10.07 -5.30
N ALA A 35 6.23 -9.88 -4.47
CA ALA A 35 7.41 -10.75 -4.46
C ALA A 35 7.06 -12.19 -4.01
N ALA A 36 6.19 -12.31 -2.99
CA ALA A 36 5.71 -13.59 -2.50
C ALA A 36 4.89 -14.33 -3.55
N PHE A 37 3.96 -13.65 -4.22
CA PHE A 37 3.15 -14.26 -5.28
C PHE A 37 3.98 -14.65 -6.50
N SER A 38 4.94 -13.83 -6.92
CA SER A 38 5.86 -14.18 -8.02
C SER A 38 6.65 -15.45 -7.70
N ALA A 39 7.12 -15.59 -6.46
CA ALA A 39 7.81 -16.80 -6.01
C ALA A 39 6.88 -18.01 -5.94
N ALA A 40 5.64 -17.84 -5.46
CA ALA A 40 4.65 -18.92 -5.39
C ALA A 40 4.28 -19.45 -6.80
N ILE A 41 4.07 -18.55 -7.78
CA ILE A 41 3.83 -18.93 -9.18
C ILE A 41 5.00 -19.76 -9.70
N LYS A 42 6.23 -19.29 -9.46
CA LYS A 42 7.42 -20.02 -9.93
C LYS A 42 7.61 -21.34 -9.21
N ALA A 43 7.28 -21.43 -7.94
CA ALA A 43 7.33 -22.66 -7.17
C ALA A 43 6.31 -23.70 -7.68
N GLU A 44 5.09 -23.26 -8.02
CA GLU A 44 4.05 -24.12 -8.63
C GLU A 44 4.52 -24.67 -9.97
N ASP A 45 5.08 -23.83 -10.86
CA ASP A 45 5.66 -24.28 -12.16
C ASP A 45 6.73 -25.37 -11.99
N LEU A 46 7.43 -25.37 -10.86
CA LEU A 46 8.47 -26.34 -10.53
C LEU A 46 7.97 -27.54 -9.73
N GLY A 47 6.66 -27.60 -9.43
CA GLY A 47 6.06 -28.64 -8.61
C GLY A 47 6.52 -28.69 -7.15
N LEU A 48 6.96 -27.53 -6.61
CA LEU A 48 7.46 -27.43 -5.24
C LEU A 48 6.31 -27.29 -4.25
N SER A 49 6.32 -28.08 -3.18
CA SER A 49 5.40 -27.86 -2.06
C SER A 49 5.75 -26.57 -1.35
N THR A 50 4.80 -25.65 -1.36
CA THR A 50 5.04 -24.28 -0.90
C THR A 50 4.05 -23.90 0.20
N LEU A 51 4.55 -23.30 1.29
CA LEU A 51 3.76 -22.62 2.29
C LEU A 51 3.97 -21.11 2.13
N MET A 52 2.92 -20.34 1.93
CA MET A 52 2.95 -18.88 1.97
C MET A 52 2.27 -18.40 3.25
N VAL A 53 3.03 -17.68 4.08
CA VAL A 53 2.55 -17.12 5.36
C VAL A 53 2.44 -15.60 5.22
N ASN A 54 1.24 -15.06 5.42
CA ASN A 54 1.00 -13.62 5.34
C ASN A 54 0.44 -13.07 6.64
N GLY A 55 1.06 -12.03 7.19
CA GLY A 55 0.62 -11.31 8.39
C GLY A 55 0.57 -9.81 8.17
N GLY A 56 -0.43 -9.16 8.75
CA GLY A 56 -0.63 -7.71 8.64
C GLY A 56 -1.59 -7.31 7.53
N LEU A 57 -1.08 -6.76 6.43
CA LEU A 57 -1.92 -6.40 5.27
C LEU A 57 -2.49 -7.65 4.61
N ASP A 58 -3.65 -7.49 3.97
CA ASP A 58 -4.25 -8.53 3.14
C ASP A 58 -3.32 -9.01 2.03
N PHE A 59 -3.56 -10.21 1.49
CA PHE A 59 -2.84 -10.73 0.34
C PHE A 59 -2.84 -9.73 -0.83
N GLY A 60 -1.70 -9.60 -1.51
CA GLY A 60 -1.44 -8.55 -2.49
C GLY A 60 -0.43 -7.51 -1.99
N GLY A 61 -0.30 -7.36 -0.66
CA GLY A 61 0.69 -6.50 0.00
C GLY A 61 0.48 -5.02 -0.26
N THR A 62 1.51 -4.21 -0.03
CA THR A 62 1.44 -2.75 -0.03
C THR A 62 0.92 -2.17 -1.34
N CYS A 63 1.39 -2.65 -2.49
CA CYS A 63 1.10 -2.03 -3.79
C CYS A 63 -0.41 -2.01 -4.11
N VAL A 64 -1.11 -3.13 -3.94
CA VAL A 64 -2.55 -3.19 -4.26
C VAL A 64 -3.39 -2.62 -3.14
N ASN A 65 -3.05 -2.88 -1.87
CA ASN A 65 -3.93 -2.53 -0.75
C ASN A 65 -3.79 -1.06 -0.33
N VAL A 66 -2.56 -0.57 -0.12
CA VAL A 66 -2.29 0.74 0.50
C VAL A 66 -1.21 1.55 -0.21
N GLY A 67 -0.89 1.24 -1.46
CA GLY A 67 0.18 1.89 -2.21
C GLY A 67 -0.23 2.35 -3.60
N CYS A 68 0.34 1.69 -4.63
CA CYS A 68 0.22 2.13 -6.02
C CYS A 68 -1.23 2.19 -6.53
N VAL A 69 -2.05 1.19 -6.22
CA VAL A 69 -3.41 1.13 -6.75
C VAL A 69 -4.28 2.24 -6.16
N PRO A 70 -4.44 2.39 -4.83
CA PRO A 70 -5.25 3.45 -4.28
C PRO A 70 -4.70 4.85 -4.64
N SER A 71 -3.37 5.07 -4.57
CA SER A 71 -2.81 6.39 -4.89
C SER A 71 -3.03 6.79 -6.35
N LYS A 72 -2.83 5.88 -7.30
CA LYS A 72 -3.04 6.17 -8.73
C LYS A 72 -4.51 6.37 -9.08
N ASN A 73 -5.42 5.66 -8.41
CA ASN A 73 -6.85 5.90 -8.58
C ASN A 73 -7.24 7.32 -8.12
N LEU A 74 -6.79 7.75 -6.93
CA LEU A 74 -7.06 9.09 -6.42
C LEU A 74 -6.41 10.20 -7.25
N ILE A 75 -5.17 9.98 -7.75
CA ILE A 75 -4.52 10.90 -8.68
C ILE A 75 -5.38 11.08 -9.93
N ARG A 76 -5.89 9.99 -10.53
CA ARG A 76 -6.74 10.06 -11.71
C ARG A 76 -8.07 10.75 -11.46
N ALA A 77 -8.70 10.51 -10.30
CA ALA A 77 -9.90 11.25 -9.90
C ALA A 77 -9.60 12.75 -9.74
N GLY A 78 -8.49 13.10 -9.08
CA GLY A 78 -8.04 14.48 -8.96
C GLY A 78 -7.71 15.14 -10.31
N GLU A 79 -7.08 14.42 -11.24
CA GLU A 79 -6.84 14.91 -12.60
C GLU A 79 -8.15 15.20 -13.33
N ALA A 80 -9.15 14.34 -13.24
CA ALA A 80 -10.45 14.57 -13.84
C ALA A 80 -11.11 15.85 -13.28
N ALA A 81 -11.07 16.05 -11.97
CA ALA A 81 -11.58 17.24 -11.31
C ALA A 81 -10.81 18.50 -11.74
N TYR A 82 -9.48 18.41 -11.82
CA TYR A 82 -8.63 19.51 -12.27
C TYR A 82 -8.94 19.93 -13.71
N HIS A 83 -9.02 18.99 -14.65
CA HIS A 83 -9.33 19.28 -16.05
C HIS A 83 -10.76 19.83 -16.26
N ALA A 84 -11.72 19.43 -15.43
CA ALA A 84 -13.05 20.03 -15.44
C ALA A 84 -13.04 21.51 -15.03
N SER A 85 -12.03 21.94 -14.26
CA SER A 85 -11.87 23.29 -13.72
C SER A 85 -10.86 24.14 -14.49
N HIS A 86 -10.03 23.54 -15.35
CA HIS A 86 -8.93 24.19 -16.05
C HIS A 86 -8.89 23.79 -17.53
N SER A 87 -8.61 24.76 -18.40
CA SER A 87 -8.42 24.51 -19.83
C SER A 87 -7.28 25.37 -20.37
N ASN A 88 -6.43 24.77 -21.15
CA ASN A 88 -5.37 25.47 -21.88
C ASN A 88 -5.87 26.10 -23.20
N PHE A 89 -7.13 25.88 -23.56
CA PHE A 89 -7.74 26.40 -24.78
C PHE A 89 -8.66 27.57 -24.47
N ALA A 90 -8.36 28.74 -25.00
CA ALA A 90 -9.13 29.98 -24.75
C ALA A 90 -10.62 29.87 -25.12
N GLY A 91 -10.95 28.99 -26.06
CA GLY A 91 -12.35 28.75 -26.48
C GLY A 91 -13.11 27.78 -25.59
N ILE A 92 -12.45 27.09 -24.64
CA ILE A 92 -13.07 26.14 -23.71
C ILE A 92 -13.17 26.80 -22.34
N LYS A 93 -14.41 27.06 -21.90
CA LYS A 93 -14.67 27.63 -20.57
C LYS A 93 -14.94 26.50 -19.58
N PRO A 94 -14.01 26.19 -18.66
CA PRO A 94 -14.25 25.18 -17.66
C PRO A 94 -15.34 25.63 -16.69
N ARG A 95 -16.11 24.66 -16.16
CA ARG A 95 -17.23 24.94 -15.22
C ARG A 95 -16.97 24.43 -13.82
N GLY A 96 -15.83 23.76 -13.60
CA GLY A 96 -15.51 23.06 -12.37
C GLY A 96 -16.09 21.65 -12.31
N ALA A 97 -15.78 20.97 -11.24
CA ALA A 97 -16.33 19.66 -10.92
C ALA A 97 -17.10 19.74 -9.60
N ASP A 98 -18.24 19.09 -9.54
CA ASP A 98 -18.87 18.72 -8.29
C ASP A 98 -18.29 17.38 -7.85
N ILE A 99 -17.69 17.34 -6.66
CA ILE A 99 -16.90 16.19 -6.20
C ILE A 99 -17.62 15.54 -5.02
N ASP A 100 -18.19 14.37 -5.26
CA ASP A 100 -18.61 13.45 -4.21
C ASP A 100 -17.39 12.64 -3.73
N PHE A 101 -16.70 13.15 -2.71
CA PHE A 101 -15.49 12.53 -2.16
C PHE A 101 -15.76 11.13 -1.63
N THR A 102 -16.90 10.92 -0.98
CA THR A 102 -17.28 9.60 -0.44
C THR A 102 -17.41 8.58 -1.57
N GLN A 103 -18.04 8.95 -2.68
CA GLN A 103 -18.15 8.07 -3.84
C GLN A 103 -16.78 7.78 -4.47
N VAL A 104 -15.88 8.77 -4.57
CA VAL A 104 -14.50 8.56 -5.05
C VAL A 104 -13.77 7.52 -4.19
N ILE A 105 -13.91 7.61 -2.87
CA ILE A 105 -13.28 6.64 -1.96
C ILE A 105 -13.91 5.24 -2.10
N GLN A 106 -15.23 5.14 -2.25
CA GLN A 106 -15.91 3.86 -2.47
C GLN A 106 -15.47 3.19 -3.78
N ASP A 107 -15.36 3.94 -4.87
CA ASP A 107 -14.87 3.45 -6.16
C ASP A 107 -13.42 2.97 -6.07
N LYS A 108 -12.57 3.71 -5.33
CA LYS A 108 -11.19 3.28 -5.02
C LYS A 108 -11.19 1.95 -4.25
N LYS A 109 -11.99 1.81 -3.18
CA LYS A 109 -12.10 0.57 -2.38
C LYS A 109 -12.54 -0.60 -3.26
N LYS A 110 -13.54 -0.42 -4.11
CA LYS A 110 -14.01 -1.43 -5.05
C LYS A 110 -12.94 -1.85 -6.06
N LEU A 111 -12.17 -0.88 -6.59
CA LEU A 111 -11.06 -1.17 -7.49
C LEU A 111 -9.97 -2.01 -6.79
N VAL A 112 -9.57 -1.62 -5.57
CA VAL A 112 -8.58 -2.34 -4.78
C VAL A 112 -9.03 -3.79 -4.56
N ALA A 113 -10.24 -4.01 -4.07
CA ALA A 113 -10.80 -5.36 -3.84
C ALA A 113 -10.84 -6.19 -5.15
N THR A 114 -11.26 -5.58 -6.26
CA THR A 114 -11.31 -6.26 -7.57
C THR A 114 -9.91 -6.67 -8.05
N LEU A 115 -8.91 -5.81 -7.86
CA LEU A 115 -7.54 -6.12 -8.30
C LEU A 115 -6.86 -7.11 -7.35
N GLN A 116 -7.13 -7.03 -6.06
CA GLN A 116 -6.67 -8.03 -5.09
C GLN A 116 -7.17 -9.43 -5.48
N GLU A 117 -8.47 -9.58 -5.75
CA GLU A 117 -9.05 -10.84 -6.18
C GLU A 117 -8.40 -11.31 -7.48
N LYS A 118 -8.57 -10.54 -8.56
CA LYS A 118 -8.18 -10.95 -9.93
C LYS A 118 -6.69 -11.09 -10.19
N LYS A 119 -5.84 -10.32 -9.48
CA LYS A 119 -4.39 -10.29 -9.74
C LYS A 119 -3.58 -11.12 -8.76
N TYR A 120 -4.20 -11.52 -7.65
CA TYR A 120 -3.53 -12.28 -6.61
C TYR A 120 -4.29 -13.56 -6.26
N LEU A 121 -5.50 -13.48 -5.74
CA LEU A 121 -6.21 -14.64 -5.21
C LEU A 121 -6.64 -15.60 -6.32
N ASP A 122 -7.24 -15.11 -7.41
CA ASP A 122 -7.63 -15.91 -8.56
C ASP A 122 -6.43 -16.58 -9.24
N VAL A 123 -5.28 -15.88 -9.30
CA VAL A 123 -4.07 -16.39 -9.96
C VAL A 123 -3.54 -17.67 -9.32
N VAL A 124 -3.75 -17.81 -8.01
CA VAL A 124 -3.27 -18.96 -7.24
C VAL A 124 -4.40 -19.90 -6.79
N SER A 125 -5.62 -19.68 -7.27
CA SER A 125 -6.81 -20.46 -6.84
C SER A 125 -6.69 -21.94 -7.14
N ASP A 126 -6.08 -22.26 -8.29
CA ASP A 126 -5.98 -23.62 -8.81
C ASP A 126 -4.61 -24.28 -8.51
N PHE A 127 -3.76 -23.63 -7.69
CA PHE A 127 -2.45 -24.19 -7.34
C PHE A 127 -2.59 -25.35 -6.38
N GLU A 128 -2.10 -26.52 -6.81
CA GLU A 128 -2.19 -27.77 -6.04
C GLU A 128 -1.09 -27.89 -4.97
N ASN A 129 0.05 -27.22 -5.19
CA ASN A 129 1.23 -27.31 -4.32
C ASN A 129 1.38 -26.14 -3.35
N LEU A 130 0.46 -25.16 -3.38
CA LEU A 130 0.50 -23.96 -2.55
C LEU A 130 -0.49 -24.05 -1.38
N THR A 131 0.05 -24.00 -0.15
CA THR A 131 -0.74 -23.75 1.07
C THR A 131 -0.61 -22.28 1.46
N ARG A 132 -1.73 -21.58 1.66
CA ARG A 132 -1.77 -20.20 2.15
C ARG A 132 -2.18 -20.20 3.63
N LEU A 133 -1.47 -19.43 4.45
CA LEU A 133 -1.74 -19.30 5.87
C LEU A 133 -1.66 -17.83 6.30
N GLU A 134 -2.68 -17.36 6.99
CA GLU A 134 -2.67 -16.05 7.61
C GLU A 134 -2.08 -16.13 9.01
N GLY A 135 -1.17 -15.22 9.32
CA GLY A 135 -0.52 -15.12 10.61
C GLY A 135 0.90 -14.56 10.53
N TRP A 136 1.47 -14.35 11.70
CA TRP A 136 2.85 -13.90 11.84
C TRP A 136 3.77 -15.08 12.00
N ALA A 137 4.79 -15.17 11.15
CA ALA A 137 5.79 -16.21 11.19
C ALA A 137 6.96 -15.79 12.11
N THR A 138 7.39 -16.69 12.99
CA THR A 138 8.58 -16.52 13.83
C THR A 138 9.51 -17.70 13.62
N PHE A 139 10.78 -17.45 13.30
CA PHE A 139 11.78 -18.52 13.22
C PHE A 139 12.06 -19.09 14.60
N LYS A 140 11.98 -20.42 14.71
CA LYS A 140 12.41 -21.18 15.89
C LYS A 140 13.86 -21.65 15.74
N ASP A 141 14.21 -22.03 14.53
CA ASP A 141 15.54 -22.45 14.11
C ASP A 141 15.71 -22.22 12.60
N GLU A 142 16.83 -22.71 12.02
CA GLU A 142 17.17 -22.54 10.60
C GLU A 142 16.21 -23.23 9.63
N LYS A 143 15.36 -24.15 10.11
CA LYS A 143 14.48 -25.00 9.29
C LYS A 143 13.02 -24.96 9.75
N THR A 144 12.71 -24.23 10.81
CA THR A 144 11.38 -24.23 11.42
C THR A 144 10.85 -22.82 11.66
N VAL A 145 9.64 -22.55 11.21
CA VAL A 145 8.87 -21.35 11.57
C VAL A 145 7.63 -21.74 12.36
N GLU A 146 7.27 -20.91 13.32
CA GLU A 146 6.01 -21.00 14.06
C GLU A 146 5.03 -19.95 13.55
N VAL A 147 3.78 -20.35 13.34
CA VAL A 147 2.66 -19.48 12.99
C VAL A 147 1.45 -19.89 13.82
N GLY A 148 0.93 -18.98 14.65
CA GLY A 148 -0.24 -19.27 15.48
C GLY A 148 -0.09 -20.47 16.42
N GLY A 149 1.11 -20.71 16.95
CA GLY A 149 1.43 -21.84 17.84
C GLY A 149 1.66 -23.18 17.13
N LYS A 150 1.65 -23.21 15.78
CA LYS A 150 1.95 -24.41 14.99
C LYS A 150 3.31 -24.25 14.31
N GLU A 151 4.09 -25.32 14.32
CA GLU A 151 5.41 -25.36 13.68
C GLU A 151 5.34 -25.92 12.26
N PHE A 152 6.06 -25.27 11.34
CA PHE A 152 6.19 -25.66 9.94
C PHE A 152 7.66 -25.76 9.57
N LYS A 153 8.05 -26.90 8.98
CA LYS A 153 9.42 -27.14 8.52
C LYS A 153 9.57 -26.82 7.05
N GLY A 154 10.68 -26.18 6.66
CA GLY A 154 11.00 -25.84 5.29
C GLY A 154 12.45 -26.18 4.92
N LEU A 155 12.66 -26.61 3.68
CA LEU A 155 14.00 -26.81 3.12
C LEU A 155 14.64 -25.47 2.73
N LYS A 156 13.82 -24.53 2.23
CA LYS A 156 14.22 -23.17 1.83
C LYS A 156 13.21 -22.16 2.37
N PHE A 157 13.68 -20.94 2.59
CA PHE A 157 12.86 -19.83 3.04
C PHE A 157 13.07 -18.63 2.13
N LEU A 158 11.96 -17.96 1.76
CA LEU A 158 11.97 -16.66 1.11
C LEU A 158 11.35 -15.64 2.07
N ILE A 159 12.14 -14.65 2.50
CA ILE A 159 11.67 -13.54 3.32
C ILE A 159 11.24 -12.42 2.37
N ALA A 160 9.93 -12.21 2.22
CA ALA A 160 9.30 -11.24 1.35
C ALA A 160 8.30 -10.36 2.11
N THR A 161 8.69 -9.95 3.33
CA THR A 161 7.83 -9.25 4.30
C THR A 161 7.56 -7.79 3.98
N GLY A 162 8.20 -7.24 2.94
CA GLY A 162 8.01 -5.86 2.53
C GLY A 162 8.58 -4.83 3.51
N ALA A 163 7.93 -3.69 3.58
CA ALA A 163 8.29 -2.58 4.47
C ALA A 163 7.02 -1.88 4.97
N SER A 164 7.14 -1.23 6.12
CA SER A 164 6.10 -0.37 6.70
C SER A 164 6.51 1.10 6.64
N THR A 165 5.54 2.00 6.83
CA THR A 165 5.79 3.43 6.92
C THR A 165 6.69 3.74 8.11
N ASN A 166 7.78 4.46 7.84
CA ASN A 166 8.67 4.93 8.89
C ASN A 166 8.05 6.14 9.61
N ILE A 167 7.78 5.98 10.90
CA ILE A 167 7.24 7.04 11.75
C ILE A 167 8.41 7.73 12.44
N PRO A 168 8.66 9.02 12.15
CA PRO A 168 9.77 9.75 12.75
C PRO A 168 9.55 9.94 14.27
N PRO A 169 10.63 9.93 15.08
CA PRO A 169 10.53 10.10 16.52
C PRO A 169 10.37 11.59 16.89
N ILE A 170 9.19 12.15 16.62
CA ILE A 170 8.84 13.53 16.96
C ILE A 170 8.11 13.54 18.30
N GLU A 171 8.49 14.46 19.20
CA GLU A 171 7.83 14.61 20.50
C GLU A 171 6.34 14.91 20.34
N GLY A 172 5.48 14.21 21.09
CA GLY A 172 4.02 14.36 21.03
C GLY A 172 3.33 13.70 19.83
N LEU A 173 4.06 13.22 18.82
CA LEU A 173 3.43 12.60 17.64
C LEU A 173 2.57 11.36 18.00
N LYS A 174 3.00 10.61 19.02
CA LYS A 174 2.27 9.42 19.48
C LYS A 174 0.99 9.74 20.26
N ASP A 175 0.85 11.00 20.68
CA ASP A 175 -0.25 11.47 21.53
C ASP A 175 -1.37 12.12 20.71
N ILE A 176 -1.21 12.18 19.38
CA ILE A 176 -2.19 12.70 18.43
C ILE A 176 -2.62 11.62 17.42
N ASP A 177 -3.82 11.78 16.87
CA ASP A 177 -4.29 10.97 15.75
C ASP A 177 -3.63 11.49 14.46
N TYR A 178 -2.62 10.75 13.98
CA TYR A 178 -1.98 11.04 12.70
C TYR A 178 -2.31 9.96 11.66
N LEU A 179 -2.21 10.34 10.40
CA LEU A 179 -2.45 9.46 9.28
C LEU A 179 -1.13 8.98 8.67
N THR A 180 -1.13 7.76 8.20
CA THR A 180 -0.15 7.23 7.25
C THR A 180 -0.83 6.97 5.91
N ASN A 181 -0.08 6.54 4.89
CA ASN A 181 -0.70 6.10 3.64
C ASN A 181 -1.77 5.02 3.86
N ASP A 182 -1.55 4.10 4.82
CA ASP A 182 -2.48 3.02 5.10
C ASP A 182 -3.83 3.56 5.58
N SER A 183 -3.81 4.44 6.60
CA SER A 183 -5.04 4.99 7.19
C SER A 183 -5.65 6.13 6.37
N LEU A 184 -4.83 6.90 5.63
CA LEU A 184 -5.30 7.99 4.79
C LEU A 184 -6.24 7.49 3.68
N PHE A 185 -5.90 6.35 3.06
CA PHE A 185 -6.73 5.78 2.01
C PHE A 185 -8.05 5.20 2.52
N GLU A 186 -8.21 5.06 3.83
CA GLU A 186 -9.46 4.58 4.46
C GLU A 186 -10.40 5.71 4.92
N LEU A 187 -9.98 6.99 4.78
CA LEU A 187 -10.85 8.12 5.09
C LEU A 187 -12.10 8.11 4.20
N GLU A 188 -13.26 8.10 4.81
CA GLU A 188 -14.56 8.12 4.11
C GLU A 188 -15.09 9.55 3.93
N GLU A 189 -14.70 10.44 4.83
CA GLU A 189 -15.07 11.86 4.77
C GLU A 189 -13.90 12.70 4.30
N LYS A 190 -14.22 13.71 3.49
CA LYS A 190 -13.22 14.66 2.99
C LYS A 190 -12.72 15.54 4.14
N PRO A 191 -11.41 15.53 4.46
CA PRO A 191 -10.86 16.46 5.44
C PRO A 191 -10.87 17.90 4.88
N ASP A 192 -11.07 18.89 5.74
CA ASP A 192 -10.97 20.30 5.35
C ASP A 192 -9.54 20.69 4.94
N SER A 193 -8.57 20.12 5.62
CA SER A 193 -7.15 20.35 5.37
C SER A 193 -6.29 19.14 5.68
N LEU A 194 -5.13 19.08 5.02
CA LEU A 194 -4.15 18.03 5.22
C LEU A 194 -2.75 18.65 5.29
N THR A 195 -2.04 18.43 6.40
CA THR A 195 -0.61 18.77 6.53
C THR A 195 0.21 17.50 6.37
N ILE A 196 1.08 17.46 5.38
CA ILE A 196 1.92 16.32 5.04
C ILE A 196 3.34 16.58 5.51
N LEU A 197 3.93 15.64 6.22
CA LEU A 197 5.34 15.67 6.61
C LEU A 197 6.17 14.88 5.61
N GLY A 198 6.99 15.60 4.84
CA GLY A 198 7.87 15.07 3.81
C GLY A 198 7.32 15.22 2.39
N ALA A 199 8.16 15.75 1.51
CA ALA A 199 7.88 15.98 0.10
C ALA A 199 8.57 14.94 -0.81
N GLY A 200 8.64 13.70 -0.37
CA GLY A 200 9.04 12.56 -1.19
C GLY A 200 7.93 12.13 -2.15
N TYR A 201 8.13 11.03 -2.87
CA TYR A 201 7.16 10.53 -3.87
C TYR A 201 5.74 10.36 -3.32
N ILE A 202 5.60 9.71 -2.16
CA ILE A 202 4.28 9.47 -1.55
C ILE A 202 3.63 10.79 -1.14
N GLY A 203 4.38 11.67 -0.47
CA GLY A 203 3.86 12.95 0.00
C GLY A 203 3.40 13.86 -1.12
N THR A 204 4.16 13.96 -2.21
CA THR A 204 3.81 14.78 -3.39
C THR A 204 2.61 14.20 -4.16
N GLU A 205 2.54 12.87 -4.34
CA GLU A 205 1.40 12.21 -4.98
C GLU A 205 0.09 12.45 -4.20
N ILE A 206 0.13 12.22 -2.89
CA ILE A 206 -1.02 12.44 -2.00
C ILE A 206 -1.43 13.91 -2.01
N ALA A 207 -0.46 14.83 -1.93
CA ALA A 207 -0.73 16.26 -1.94
C ALA A 207 -1.49 16.70 -3.20
N MET A 208 -1.00 16.31 -4.38
CA MET A 208 -1.62 16.63 -5.65
C MET A 208 -3.04 16.03 -5.78
N ALA A 209 -3.19 14.75 -5.38
CA ALA A 209 -4.49 14.08 -5.46
C ALA A 209 -5.54 14.75 -4.56
N TYR A 210 -5.22 14.94 -3.28
CA TYR A 210 -6.16 15.51 -2.31
C TYR A 210 -6.45 16.99 -2.58
N ASN A 211 -5.44 17.76 -2.98
CA ASN A 211 -5.64 19.17 -3.35
C ASN A 211 -6.63 19.31 -4.51
N ARG A 212 -6.48 18.50 -5.56
CA ARG A 212 -7.39 18.48 -6.72
C ARG A 212 -8.78 17.95 -6.39
N LEU A 213 -8.92 17.16 -5.32
CA LEU A 213 -10.20 16.72 -4.76
C LEU A 213 -10.80 17.74 -3.76
N GLY A 214 -10.23 18.95 -3.67
CA GLY A 214 -10.79 20.06 -2.90
C GLY A 214 -10.40 20.09 -1.42
N VAL A 215 -9.31 19.45 -1.05
CA VAL A 215 -8.70 19.52 0.30
C VAL A 215 -7.64 20.63 0.30
N LYS A 216 -7.57 21.44 1.34
CA LYS A 216 -6.45 22.40 1.52
C LYS A 216 -5.21 21.66 1.94
N VAL A 217 -4.16 21.68 1.11
CA VAL A 217 -2.96 20.90 1.37
C VAL A 217 -1.76 21.78 1.68
N ARG A 218 -1.02 21.38 2.71
CA ARG A 218 0.29 21.92 3.08
C ARG A 218 1.30 20.80 3.14
N ILE A 219 2.53 21.03 2.64
CA ILE A 219 3.65 20.11 2.81
C ILE A 219 4.75 20.81 3.60
N MET A 220 5.21 20.16 4.65
CA MET A 220 6.40 20.53 5.40
C MET A 220 7.52 19.60 4.99
N GLU A 221 8.60 20.16 4.43
CA GLU A 221 9.76 19.40 3.95
C GLU A 221 11.01 19.83 4.72
N PHE A 222 11.71 18.85 5.27
CA PHE A 222 12.93 19.09 6.04
C PHE A 222 14.09 19.59 5.15
N THR A 223 14.13 19.12 3.90
CA THR A 223 15.18 19.50 2.95
C THR A 223 14.85 20.79 2.21
N ASP A 224 15.71 21.17 1.28
CA ASP A 224 15.63 22.42 0.51
C ASP A 224 14.58 22.39 -0.60
N ARG A 225 14.10 21.21 -1.02
CA ARG A 225 13.16 21.05 -2.14
C ARG A 225 12.37 19.78 -2.10
N VAL A 226 11.28 19.71 -2.87
CA VAL A 226 10.51 18.47 -3.07
C VAL A 226 11.33 17.47 -3.88
N LEU A 227 11.03 16.18 -3.75
CA LEU A 227 11.70 15.08 -4.46
C LEU A 227 13.22 15.21 -4.45
N ARG A 228 13.81 15.41 -3.27
CA ARG A 228 15.26 15.61 -3.08
C ARG A 228 16.14 14.59 -3.81
N SER A 229 15.63 13.37 -4.02
CA SER A 229 16.31 12.30 -4.74
C SER A 229 16.34 12.49 -6.25
N GLN A 230 15.59 13.45 -6.80
CA GLN A 230 15.56 13.78 -8.22
C GLN A 230 16.50 14.95 -8.53
N THR A 231 16.71 15.21 -9.84
CA THR A 231 17.48 16.37 -10.30
C THR A 231 16.73 17.68 -9.97
N PRO A 232 17.47 18.80 -9.78
CA PRO A 232 16.86 20.08 -9.42
C PRO A 232 15.77 20.55 -10.38
N ASP A 233 15.94 20.38 -11.68
CA ASP A 233 14.99 20.78 -12.72
C ASP A 233 13.63 20.06 -12.59
N ILE A 234 13.63 18.77 -12.22
CA ILE A 234 12.41 18.01 -11.92
C ILE A 234 11.73 18.55 -10.67
N SER A 235 12.50 18.81 -9.62
CA SER A 235 11.98 19.38 -8.38
C SER A 235 11.35 20.75 -8.62
N GLU A 236 12.03 21.66 -9.33
CA GLU A 236 11.55 23.01 -9.64
C GLU A 236 10.26 22.98 -10.48
N ALA A 237 10.19 22.11 -11.48
CA ALA A 237 8.99 21.95 -12.29
C ALA A 237 7.79 21.50 -11.47
N LEU A 238 7.99 20.51 -10.58
CA LEU A 238 6.93 20.02 -9.70
C LEU A 238 6.52 21.07 -8.66
N GLU A 239 7.47 21.75 -8.01
CA GLU A 239 7.18 22.82 -7.05
C GLU A 239 6.38 23.95 -7.68
N SER A 240 6.78 24.37 -8.89
CA SER A 240 6.04 25.39 -9.63
C SER A 240 4.58 24.98 -9.85
N GLN A 241 4.36 23.74 -10.31
CA GLN A 241 3.02 23.22 -10.53
C GLN A 241 2.21 23.14 -9.23
N MET A 242 2.79 22.62 -8.15
CA MET A 242 2.13 22.50 -6.86
C MET A 242 1.71 23.85 -6.29
N ARG A 243 2.59 24.87 -6.37
CA ARG A 243 2.29 26.24 -5.95
C ARG A 243 1.21 26.89 -6.83
N ASN A 244 1.25 26.67 -8.12
CA ASN A 244 0.23 27.17 -9.07
C ASN A 244 -1.16 26.58 -8.78
N GLU A 245 -1.21 25.34 -8.27
CA GLU A 245 -2.45 24.69 -7.84
C GLU A 245 -2.84 25.02 -6.38
N GLY A 246 -2.10 25.89 -5.70
CA GLY A 246 -2.44 26.40 -4.37
C GLY A 246 -1.96 25.53 -3.20
N ILE A 247 -1.09 24.55 -3.44
CA ILE A 247 -0.46 23.76 -2.36
C ILE A 247 0.59 24.63 -1.65
N GLU A 248 0.49 24.73 -0.34
CA GLU A 248 1.48 25.44 0.49
C GLU A 248 2.70 24.56 0.71
N LEU A 249 3.83 24.93 0.11
CA LEU A 249 5.11 24.25 0.26
C LEU A 249 6.00 24.99 1.24
N LEU A 250 6.44 24.31 2.29
CA LEU A 250 7.31 24.81 3.35
C LEU A 250 8.62 23.99 3.36
N PRO A 251 9.60 24.30 2.46
CA PRO A 251 10.94 23.71 2.52
C PRO A 251 11.70 24.26 3.74
N HIS A 252 12.72 23.52 4.19
CA HIS A 252 13.51 23.80 5.40
C HIS A 252 12.70 23.82 6.70
N TYR A 253 11.51 23.23 6.72
CA TYR A 253 10.71 23.10 7.94
C TYR A 253 10.83 21.71 8.54
N ARG A 254 11.25 21.67 9.78
CA ARG A 254 11.34 20.46 10.58
C ARG A 254 10.28 20.48 11.67
N ALA A 255 9.40 19.48 11.68
CA ALA A 255 8.53 19.26 12.83
C ALA A 255 9.36 18.79 14.01
N VAL A 256 9.27 19.47 15.14
CA VAL A 256 10.02 19.16 16.36
C VAL A 256 9.13 18.68 17.50
N LYS A 257 7.87 19.09 17.48
CA LYS A 257 6.89 18.75 18.52
C LYS A 257 5.46 18.92 18.01
N PHE A 258 4.53 18.12 18.52
CA PHE A 258 3.09 18.24 18.39
C PHE A 258 2.43 18.51 19.74
#